data_884334670c59723719f169a47ac5f607
#
_entry.id   884334670c59723719f169a47ac5f607
#
_cell.length_a   1.000
_cell.length_b   1.000
_cell.length_c   1.000
_cell.angle_alpha   90.00
_cell.angle_beta   90.00
_cell.angle_gamma   90.00
#
_symmetry.space_group_name_H-M   'P 1'
#
loop_
_entity.id
_entity.type
_entity.pdbx_description
1 polymer ?
#
loop_
_entity_poly.entity_id
_entity_poly.type
_entity_poly.pdbx_seq_one_letter_code
_entity_poly.pdbx_strand_id
1 'polypeptide(L)'
;MLSIQNFSQVEADVTQIDANETFALFYPEQRPYFNEGNDIIRSNQDAVYTRSINDPLASTKLIHQGQKQRIYWLAAYDQNAPYLVAGENKSYSGEGNEAWANIFSYQRILNQGNHLGIMTTNRFFVDGGNGQLARLNGLIGIGNNIDLNFEFNYTSIEEPTKDWIDSTEKQGGKTVSLDGETKTGNGLDIRLSRANDNWSSTLIYTQYSPLFEAPLGFINQNDLRSFVFHQQHVRYPKSTSSLIQYFSANLEGVLNYNIAGTQKFAGIEASSRIVWRKNFRTGVELDYTFMENYEGFIGKRFTEFSMWNNYNPSEAVSIGAFFSVGEELWYDEDDPAIGDSFYAGSFSTFQPNSNLRIRTTIRYGQLRNKNDQSLYFKGYLARSTINYQFNNNLSFRLISEYNAFDDELFMHAAIA
;
A
#
# COMPACT_ATOMS: atom_id res chain seq x y z
N MET A 1 -20.54 18.09 8.66
CA MET A 1 -19.66 19.21 9.00
C MET A 1 -19.05 19.70 7.68
N LEU A 2 -19.25 20.95 7.32
CA LEU A 2 -18.59 21.55 6.13
C LEU A 2 -17.23 22.07 6.59
N SER A 3 -16.16 21.63 5.97
CA SER A 3 -14.80 22.03 6.34
C SER A 3 -14.07 22.55 5.10
N ILE A 4 -13.57 23.78 5.18
CA ILE A 4 -12.52 24.29 4.29
C ILE A 4 -11.21 23.87 4.95
N GLN A 5 -10.41 23.02 4.31
CA GLN A 5 -9.28 22.41 4.97
C GLN A 5 -7.96 23.00 4.47
N ASN A 6 -7.15 23.42 5.43
CA ASN A 6 -5.74 23.71 5.20
C ASN A 6 -4.92 22.50 5.64
N PHE A 7 -4.33 21.77 4.69
CA PHE A 7 -3.47 20.60 4.95
C PHE A 7 -2.00 20.97 5.19
N SER A 8 -1.66 22.22 5.37
CA SER A 8 -0.28 22.69 5.59
C SER A 8 0.42 22.05 6.81
N GLN A 9 -0.34 21.45 7.72
CA GLN A 9 0.19 20.74 8.90
C GLN A 9 0.43 19.25 8.68
N VAL A 10 0.03 18.69 7.52
CA VAL A 10 0.23 17.28 7.21
C VAL A 10 1.70 17.04 6.86
N GLU A 11 2.28 15.98 7.40
CA GLU A 11 3.65 15.59 7.10
C GLU A 11 3.76 15.21 5.61
N ALA A 12 4.76 15.74 4.91
CA ALA A 12 5.05 15.30 3.54
C ALA A 12 5.38 13.80 3.54
N ASP A 13 4.97 13.11 2.48
CA ASP A 13 5.26 11.69 2.31
C ASP A 13 6.76 11.43 2.34
N VAL A 14 7.13 10.27 2.82
CA VAL A 14 8.51 9.79 2.75
C VAL A 14 8.73 9.23 1.35
N THR A 15 9.67 9.80 0.61
CA THR A 15 10.05 9.27 -0.71
C THR A 15 10.45 7.80 -0.61
N GLN A 16 10.00 6.99 -1.55
CA GLN A 16 10.36 5.58 -1.68
C GLN A 16 11.39 5.43 -2.81
N ILE A 17 12.16 4.33 -2.78
CA ILE A 17 13.02 3.97 -3.91
C ILE A 17 12.10 3.41 -5.00
N ASP A 18 12.06 4.02 -6.15
CA ASP A 18 11.20 3.70 -7.29
C ASP A 18 11.97 3.33 -8.57
N ALA A 19 13.28 3.23 -8.46
CA ALA A 19 14.17 3.00 -9.61
C ALA A 19 13.93 1.68 -10.38
N ASN A 20 13.19 0.71 -9.81
CA ASN A 20 12.83 -0.55 -10.44
C ASN A 20 11.32 -0.89 -10.23
N GLU A 21 10.48 0.14 -10.10
CA GLU A 21 9.05 -0.04 -9.86
C GLU A 21 8.24 0.23 -11.13
N THR A 22 7.36 -0.70 -11.50
CA THR A 22 6.47 -0.54 -12.66
C THR A 22 5.07 -0.10 -12.26
N PHE A 23 4.70 -0.31 -11.00
CA PHE A 23 3.40 0.05 -10.47
C PHE A 23 3.46 1.30 -9.61
N ALA A 24 2.40 2.11 -9.65
CA ALA A 24 2.27 3.28 -8.79
C ALA A 24 2.46 2.93 -7.31
N LEU A 25 3.19 3.78 -6.60
CA LEU A 25 3.50 3.58 -5.18
C LEU A 25 2.33 4.01 -4.29
N PHE A 26 2.02 3.19 -3.30
CA PHE A 26 1.00 3.49 -2.31
C PHE A 26 1.56 4.36 -1.18
N TYR A 27 0.86 5.46 -0.89
CA TYR A 27 1.15 6.33 0.25
C TYR A 27 -0.03 6.34 1.23
N PRO A 28 0.19 6.02 2.53
CA PRO A 28 -0.90 5.98 3.50
C PRO A 28 -1.52 7.37 3.71
N GLU A 29 -2.84 7.41 3.98
CA GLU A 29 -3.54 8.65 4.30
C GLU A 29 -3.03 9.22 5.63
N GLN A 30 -2.60 10.48 5.63
CA GLN A 30 -2.08 11.16 6.81
C GLN A 30 -2.99 12.32 7.29
N ARG A 31 -3.95 12.74 6.46
CA ARG A 31 -4.86 13.83 6.77
C ARG A 31 -5.92 13.40 7.79
N PRO A 32 -5.98 14.00 9.02
CA PRO A 32 -6.86 13.54 10.09
C PRO A 32 -8.33 13.46 9.69
N TYR A 33 -8.79 14.43 8.90
CA TYR A 33 -10.18 14.46 8.42
C TYR A 33 -10.54 13.20 7.61
N PHE A 34 -9.68 12.75 6.71
CA PHE A 34 -9.95 11.56 5.89
C PHE A 34 -9.72 10.26 6.65
N ASN A 35 -8.88 10.26 7.69
CA ASN A 35 -8.66 9.09 8.55
C ASN A 35 -9.83 8.79 9.48
N GLU A 36 -10.62 9.80 9.86
CA GLU A 36 -11.77 9.60 10.74
C GLU A 36 -12.88 8.81 10.04
N GLY A 37 -13.25 7.65 10.61
CA GLY A 37 -14.25 6.73 10.05
C GLY A 37 -13.72 5.85 8.90
N ASN A 38 -12.42 5.84 8.66
CA ASN A 38 -11.81 5.04 7.58
C ASN A 38 -12.04 3.53 7.76
N ASP A 39 -12.23 3.06 9.00
CA ASP A 39 -12.59 1.68 9.32
C ASP A 39 -13.92 1.20 8.70
N ILE A 40 -14.85 2.12 8.37
CA ILE A 40 -16.15 1.81 7.75
C ILE A 40 -16.01 1.61 6.23
N ILE A 41 -15.07 2.30 5.60
CA ILE A 41 -14.88 2.27 4.14
C ILE A 41 -13.70 1.41 3.70
N ARG A 42 -12.94 0.87 4.65
CA ARG A 42 -11.77 0.03 4.36
C ARG A 42 -12.13 -1.10 3.39
N SER A 43 -11.25 -1.34 2.44
CA SER A 43 -11.39 -2.33 1.40
C SER A 43 -10.20 -3.29 1.42
N ASN A 44 -10.44 -4.57 1.10
CA ASN A 44 -9.37 -5.55 0.89
C ASN A 44 -8.69 -5.36 -0.48
N GLN A 45 -9.40 -4.70 -1.40
CA GLN A 45 -8.99 -4.46 -2.78
C GLN A 45 -8.63 -2.99 -3.04
N ASP A 46 -8.41 -2.18 -1.99
CA ASP A 46 -8.13 -0.74 -2.08
C ASP A 46 -9.11 0.04 -2.98
N ALA A 47 -10.37 -0.44 -3.02
CA ALA A 47 -11.46 0.17 -3.80
C ALA A 47 -11.83 1.59 -3.34
N VAL A 48 -11.34 2.00 -2.16
CA VAL A 48 -11.38 3.37 -1.64
C VAL A 48 -10.00 3.76 -1.14
N TYR A 49 -9.51 4.85 -1.66
CA TYR A 49 -8.26 5.49 -1.28
C TYR A 49 -8.49 7.00 -1.21
N THR A 50 -8.59 7.53 0.00
CA THR A 50 -9.00 8.94 0.20
C THR A 50 -8.00 9.95 -0.36
N ARG A 51 -6.74 9.56 -0.58
CA ARG A 51 -5.74 10.42 -1.26
C ARG A 51 -6.01 10.60 -2.75
N SER A 52 -6.91 9.81 -3.35
CA SER A 52 -7.44 10.10 -4.67
C SER A 52 -8.32 11.37 -4.71
N ILE A 53 -8.68 11.92 -3.54
CA ILE A 53 -9.19 13.28 -3.35
C ILE A 53 -7.99 14.11 -2.89
N ASN A 54 -7.30 14.75 -3.84
CA ASN A 54 -5.96 15.30 -3.63
C ASN A 54 -5.99 16.71 -3.03
N ASP A 55 -6.67 17.65 -3.67
CA ASP A 55 -6.74 19.08 -3.32
C ASP A 55 -8.20 19.55 -3.17
N PRO A 56 -8.91 19.12 -2.12
CA PRO A 56 -10.32 19.44 -1.97
C PRO A 56 -10.53 20.92 -1.58
N LEU A 57 -11.15 21.69 -2.46
CA LEU A 57 -11.62 23.04 -2.17
C LEU A 57 -12.68 23.02 -1.06
N ALA A 58 -13.58 22.04 -1.09
CA ALA A 58 -14.62 21.86 -0.08
C ALA A 58 -14.96 20.38 0.08
N SER A 59 -15.27 19.98 1.31
CA SER A 59 -15.72 18.63 1.60
C SER A 59 -16.73 18.60 2.74
N THR A 60 -17.61 17.61 2.72
CA THR A 60 -18.56 17.34 3.80
C THR A 60 -18.57 15.85 4.09
N LYS A 61 -18.71 15.51 5.37
CA LYS A 61 -18.67 14.12 5.83
C LYS A 61 -19.70 13.86 6.91
N LEU A 62 -20.36 12.70 6.84
CA LEU A 62 -21.25 12.18 7.86
C LEU A 62 -20.80 10.79 8.27
N ILE A 63 -20.59 10.57 9.56
CA ILE A 63 -20.26 9.28 10.15
C ILE A 63 -21.28 8.96 11.22
N HIS A 64 -21.83 7.74 11.14
CA HIS A 64 -22.64 7.14 12.19
C HIS A 64 -22.10 5.75 12.55
N GLN A 65 -21.74 5.56 13.81
CA GLN A 65 -21.28 4.29 14.35
C GLN A 65 -22.20 3.84 15.48
N GLY A 66 -23.17 3.00 15.13
CA GLY A 66 -24.12 2.41 16.08
C GLY A 66 -23.83 0.93 16.33
N GLN A 67 -24.47 0.34 17.34
CA GLN A 67 -24.32 -1.08 17.68
C GLN A 67 -24.82 -2.04 16.58
N LYS A 68 -25.79 -1.60 15.78
CA LYS A 68 -26.44 -2.44 14.76
C LYS A 68 -26.12 -2.02 13.32
N GLN A 69 -25.59 -0.82 13.13
CA GLN A 69 -25.31 -0.29 11.82
C GLN A 69 -24.21 0.78 11.86
N ARG A 70 -23.48 0.89 10.75
CA ARG A 70 -22.51 1.95 10.52
C ARG A 70 -22.83 2.59 9.18
N ILE A 71 -22.71 3.92 9.12
CA ILE A 71 -22.92 4.70 7.90
C ILE A 71 -21.74 5.64 7.75
N TYR A 72 -21.23 5.72 6.55
CA TYR A 72 -20.24 6.71 6.17
C TYR A 72 -20.70 7.38 4.87
N TRP A 73 -20.65 8.67 4.82
CA TRP A 73 -20.85 9.45 3.62
C TRP A 73 -19.84 10.59 3.56
N LEU A 74 -19.20 10.76 2.41
CA LEU A 74 -18.28 11.84 2.11
C LEU A 74 -18.59 12.36 0.71
N ALA A 75 -18.66 13.69 0.59
CA ALA A 75 -18.67 14.37 -0.70
C ALA A 75 -17.58 15.45 -0.69
N ALA A 76 -16.86 15.59 -1.79
CA ALA A 76 -15.79 16.55 -1.95
C ALA A 76 -15.79 17.14 -3.37
N TYR A 77 -15.39 18.40 -3.48
CA TYR A 77 -15.01 19.03 -4.73
C TYR A 77 -13.50 19.19 -4.72
N ASP A 78 -12.84 18.48 -5.60
CA ASP A 78 -11.38 18.37 -5.71
C ASP A 78 -10.91 19.21 -6.91
N GLN A 79 -9.87 20.03 -6.71
CA GLN A 79 -9.36 20.93 -7.74
C GLN A 79 -8.32 20.24 -8.65
N ASN A 80 -7.66 19.18 -8.14
CA ASN A 80 -6.60 18.46 -8.83
C ASN A 80 -6.73 16.95 -8.56
N ALA A 81 -7.78 16.34 -9.09
CA ALA A 81 -8.06 14.92 -8.91
C ALA A 81 -7.10 14.07 -9.75
N PRO A 82 -6.22 13.22 -9.17
CA PRO A 82 -5.32 12.37 -9.92
C PRO A 82 -6.08 11.30 -10.69
N TYR A 83 -5.54 10.86 -11.81
CA TYR A 83 -6.04 9.74 -12.59
C TYR A 83 -5.04 8.59 -12.55
N LEU A 84 -5.51 7.39 -12.27
CA LEU A 84 -4.71 6.15 -12.22
C LEU A 84 -5.39 5.09 -13.07
N VAL A 85 -4.68 4.57 -14.06
CA VAL A 85 -5.08 3.41 -14.87
C VAL A 85 -4.22 2.23 -14.45
N ALA A 86 -4.88 1.16 -14.02
CA ALA A 86 -4.22 -0.09 -13.69
C ALA A 86 -3.84 -0.85 -14.97
N GLY A 87 -2.71 -1.55 -14.95
CA GLY A 87 -2.25 -2.43 -16.00
C GLY A 87 -1.91 -3.83 -15.52
N GLU A 88 -1.67 -4.77 -16.45
CA GLU A 88 -1.21 -6.12 -16.10
C GLU A 88 0.21 -6.11 -15.53
N ASN A 89 1.13 -5.36 -16.15
CA ASN A 89 2.56 -5.34 -15.81
C ASN A 89 3.05 -3.99 -15.29
N LYS A 90 2.28 -2.93 -15.48
CA LYS A 90 2.57 -1.58 -14.98
C LYS A 90 1.30 -0.78 -14.79
N SER A 91 1.38 0.34 -14.09
CA SER A 91 0.30 1.31 -13.96
C SER A 91 0.66 2.63 -14.64
N TYR A 92 -0.37 3.42 -14.97
CA TYR A 92 -0.25 4.70 -15.64
C TYR A 92 -0.94 5.75 -14.80
N SER A 93 -0.29 6.85 -14.55
CA SER A 93 -0.84 7.96 -13.77
C SER A 93 -0.78 9.26 -14.54
N GLY A 94 -1.76 10.12 -14.29
CA GLY A 94 -1.84 11.46 -14.86
C GLY A 94 -2.39 12.46 -13.86
N GLU A 95 -2.05 13.71 -14.06
CA GLU A 95 -2.65 14.82 -13.32
C GLU A 95 -3.98 15.17 -13.98
N GLY A 96 -5.07 14.92 -13.24
CA GLY A 96 -6.41 15.29 -13.69
C GLY A 96 -6.80 16.69 -13.22
N ASN A 97 -7.99 17.10 -13.59
CA ASN A 97 -8.56 18.40 -13.28
C ASN A 97 -9.61 18.33 -12.14
N GLU A 98 -10.45 19.35 -12.08
CA GLU A 98 -11.55 19.46 -11.12
C GLU A 98 -12.52 18.29 -11.23
N ALA A 99 -12.88 17.73 -10.07
CA ALA A 99 -13.81 16.61 -9.99
C ALA A 99 -14.68 16.65 -8.73
N TRP A 100 -15.91 16.16 -8.84
CA TRP A 100 -16.75 15.79 -7.72
C TRP A 100 -16.48 14.36 -7.32
N ALA A 101 -16.20 14.15 -6.04
CA ALA A 101 -16.01 12.84 -5.43
C ALA A 101 -17.11 12.56 -4.42
N ASN A 102 -17.63 11.33 -4.42
CA ASN A 102 -18.65 10.89 -3.47
C ASN A 102 -18.39 9.45 -3.04
N ILE A 103 -18.44 9.20 -1.72
CA ILE A 103 -18.31 7.89 -1.10
C ILE A 103 -19.48 7.67 -0.19
N PHE A 104 -20.22 6.59 -0.35
CA PHE A 104 -21.27 6.16 0.56
C PHE A 104 -21.04 4.71 0.97
N SER A 105 -21.11 4.44 2.27
CA SER A 105 -21.04 3.07 2.80
C SER A 105 -22.09 2.86 3.88
N TYR A 106 -22.75 1.72 3.82
CA TYR A 106 -23.64 1.20 4.84
C TYR A 106 -23.22 -0.18 5.25
N GLN A 107 -23.07 -0.42 6.55
CA GLN A 107 -22.78 -1.74 7.11
C GLN A 107 -23.86 -2.12 8.14
N ARG A 108 -24.42 -3.29 7.98
CA ARG A 108 -25.29 -3.92 8.98
C ARG A 108 -24.45 -4.83 9.86
N ILE A 109 -24.37 -4.50 11.15
CA ILE A 109 -23.75 -5.36 12.16
C ILE A 109 -24.76 -6.45 12.52
N LEU A 110 -24.34 -7.68 12.42
CA LEU A 110 -25.11 -8.88 12.80
C LEU A 110 -24.85 -9.17 14.28
N ASN A 111 -24.26 -10.30 14.58
CA ASN A 111 -23.86 -10.68 15.93
C ASN A 111 -22.36 -11.02 15.97
N GLN A 112 -21.73 -10.91 17.15
CA GLN A 112 -20.32 -11.29 17.36
C GLN A 112 -19.32 -10.65 16.39
N GLY A 113 -19.57 -9.40 15.97
CA GLY A 113 -18.68 -8.67 15.06
C GLY A 113 -18.91 -8.96 13.58
N ASN A 114 -19.75 -9.93 13.23
CA ASN A 114 -20.14 -10.20 11.85
C ASN A 114 -20.87 -9.02 11.23
N HIS A 115 -20.62 -8.75 9.97
CA HIS A 115 -21.32 -7.69 9.26
C HIS A 115 -21.50 -8.01 7.77
N LEU A 116 -22.47 -7.35 7.17
CA LEU A 116 -22.64 -7.23 5.73
C LEU A 116 -22.68 -5.76 5.37
N GLY A 117 -22.06 -5.39 4.27
CA GLY A 117 -21.95 -4.01 3.84
C GLY A 117 -22.16 -3.83 2.35
N ILE A 118 -22.65 -2.64 2.00
CA ILE A 118 -22.66 -2.12 0.64
C ILE A 118 -21.93 -0.79 0.62
N MET A 119 -21.26 -0.49 -0.48
CA MET A 119 -20.62 0.79 -0.70
C MET A 119 -20.76 1.22 -2.15
N THR A 120 -20.83 2.51 -2.38
CA THR A 120 -20.69 3.11 -3.70
C THR A 120 -19.67 4.24 -3.67
N THR A 121 -18.88 4.35 -4.71
CA THR A 121 -18.06 5.53 -4.97
C THR A 121 -18.37 6.10 -6.33
N ASN A 122 -18.32 7.42 -6.46
CA ASN A 122 -18.54 8.10 -7.72
C ASN A 122 -17.53 9.23 -7.86
N ARG A 123 -16.98 9.40 -9.07
CA ARG A 123 -16.16 10.53 -9.47
C ARG A 123 -16.72 11.10 -10.78
N PHE A 124 -16.88 12.42 -10.83
CA PHE A 124 -17.33 13.14 -12.01
C PHE A 124 -16.35 14.28 -12.28
N PHE A 125 -15.65 14.20 -13.40
CA PHE A 125 -14.78 15.30 -13.84
C PHE A 125 -15.61 16.40 -14.47
N VAL A 126 -15.28 17.66 -14.14
CA VAL A 126 -15.99 18.84 -14.67
C VAL A 126 -15.85 18.90 -16.19
N ASP A 127 -14.70 18.51 -16.71
CA ASP A 127 -14.36 18.52 -18.13
C ASP A 127 -14.85 17.27 -18.91
N GLY A 128 -15.68 16.45 -18.29
CA GLY A 128 -16.16 15.19 -18.88
C GLY A 128 -15.46 13.96 -18.31
N GLY A 129 -16.10 12.83 -18.48
CA GLY A 129 -15.71 11.58 -17.86
C GLY A 129 -16.31 11.38 -16.46
N ASN A 130 -16.64 10.15 -16.16
CA ASN A 130 -17.18 9.75 -14.87
C ASN A 130 -16.80 8.31 -14.54
N GLY A 131 -16.73 8.00 -13.25
CA GLY A 131 -16.48 6.65 -12.77
C GLY A 131 -17.36 6.31 -11.59
N GLN A 132 -17.87 5.09 -11.59
CA GLN A 132 -18.72 4.55 -10.51
C GLN A 132 -18.21 3.18 -10.08
N LEU A 133 -18.29 2.92 -8.77
CA LEU A 133 -18.02 1.61 -8.18
C LEU A 133 -19.16 1.24 -7.24
N ALA A 134 -19.61 0.00 -7.33
CA ALA A 134 -20.52 -0.63 -6.37
C ALA A 134 -19.82 -1.81 -5.70
N ARG A 135 -19.87 -1.89 -4.36
CA ARG A 135 -19.25 -2.95 -3.55
C ARG A 135 -20.28 -3.65 -2.68
N LEU A 136 -20.15 -4.97 -2.61
CA LEU A 136 -20.76 -5.82 -1.59
C LEU A 136 -19.64 -6.47 -0.78
N ASN A 137 -19.68 -6.37 0.54
CA ASN A 137 -18.67 -6.97 1.41
C ASN A 137 -19.28 -7.56 2.68
N GLY A 138 -18.54 -8.46 3.33
CA GLY A 138 -18.96 -9.01 4.60
C GLY A 138 -17.85 -9.76 5.33
N LEU A 139 -18.01 -9.83 6.66
CA LEU A 139 -17.24 -10.68 7.55
C LEU A 139 -18.21 -11.59 8.30
N ILE A 140 -18.00 -12.91 8.21
CA ILE A 140 -18.86 -13.93 8.80
C ILE A 140 -17.97 -14.92 9.57
N GLY A 141 -18.14 -14.98 10.90
CA GLY A 141 -17.53 -15.99 11.73
C GLY A 141 -18.27 -17.34 11.59
N ILE A 142 -17.53 -18.41 11.40
CA ILE A 142 -18.01 -19.78 11.25
C ILE A 142 -17.49 -20.60 12.44
N GLY A 143 -18.38 -20.87 13.40
CA GLY A 143 -17.98 -21.48 14.67
C GLY A 143 -17.15 -20.52 15.53
N ASN A 144 -16.11 -21.05 16.20
CA ASN A 144 -15.36 -20.26 17.20
C ASN A 144 -14.04 -19.68 16.68
N ASN A 145 -13.54 -20.14 15.55
CA ASN A 145 -12.18 -19.84 15.13
C ASN A 145 -11.95 -19.76 13.60
N ILE A 146 -13.02 -19.70 12.82
CA ILE A 146 -12.95 -19.54 11.37
C ILE A 146 -13.71 -18.27 11.00
N ASP A 147 -13.10 -17.42 10.19
CA ASP A 147 -13.68 -16.21 9.63
C ASP A 147 -13.65 -16.27 8.11
N LEU A 148 -14.77 -15.95 7.49
CA LEU A 148 -14.89 -15.68 6.07
C LEU A 148 -15.05 -14.17 5.85
N ASN A 149 -14.08 -13.56 5.21
CA ASN A 149 -14.17 -12.19 4.72
C ASN A 149 -14.30 -12.23 3.20
N PHE A 150 -15.21 -11.45 2.64
CA PHE A 150 -15.38 -11.36 1.20
C PHE A 150 -15.68 -9.93 0.76
N GLU A 151 -15.27 -9.61 -0.45
CA GLU A 151 -15.51 -8.34 -1.10
C GLU A 151 -15.70 -8.57 -2.60
N PHE A 152 -16.78 -8.04 -3.16
CA PHE A 152 -17.06 -8.00 -4.58
C PHE A 152 -17.25 -6.55 -5.01
N ASN A 153 -16.51 -6.12 -6.00
CA ASN A 153 -16.58 -4.80 -6.62
C ASN A 153 -17.00 -4.91 -8.07
N TYR A 154 -17.84 -3.98 -8.52
CA TYR A 154 -18.17 -3.76 -9.92
C TYR A 154 -17.97 -2.29 -10.27
N THR A 155 -17.32 -2.02 -11.39
CA THR A 155 -17.01 -0.67 -11.85
C THR A 155 -17.55 -0.41 -13.25
N SER A 156 -17.95 0.84 -13.47
CA SER A 156 -18.29 1.40 -14.76
C SER A 156 -17.66 2.78 -14.86
N ILE A 157 -16.84 2.99 -15.89
CA ILE A 157 -16.06 4.21 -16.10
C ILE A 157 -16.30 4.66 -17.54
N GLU A 158 -16.61 5.92 -17.71
CA GLU A 158 -16.52 6.66 -18.96
C GLU A 158 -15.33 7.61 -18.84
N GLU A 159 -14.29 7.36 -19.61
CA GLU A 159 -13.06 8.15 -19.54
C GLU A 159 -13.27 9.59 -19.98
N PRO A 160 -12.55 10.57 -19.43
CA PRO A 160 -12.45 11.88 -20.06
C PRO A 160 -11.65 11.79 -21.36
N THR A 161 -11.93 12.65 -22.33
CA THR A 161 -11.09 12.79 -23.53
C THR A 161 -10.01 13.82 -23.24
N LYS A 162 -8.85 13.38 -22.72
CA LYS A 162 -7.78 14.25 -22.21
C LYS A 162 -6.38 13.61 -22.41
N ASP A 163 -5.38 14.44 -22.58
CA ASP A 163 -3.97 14.05 -22.74
C ASP A 163 -3.25 13.91 -21.38
N TRP A 164 -3.93 13.37 -20.36
CA TRP A 164 -3.33 13.18 -19.03
C TRP A 164 -2.43 11.96 -18.96
N ILE A 165 -2.63 11.00 -19.85
CA ILE A 165 -1.84 9.78 -19.99
C ILE A 165 -1.41 9.65 -21.44
N ASP A 166 -0.10 9.69 -21.67
CA ASP A 166 0.50 9.49 -22.99
C ASP A 166 0.96 8.03 -23.11
N SER A 167 0.12 7.20 -23.73
CA SER A 167 0.43 5.80 -23.99
C SER A 167 -0.35 5.28 -25.19
N THR A 168 0.31 4.47 -26.01
CA THR A 168 -0.31 3.77 -27.13
C THR A 168 -0.73 2.34 -26.82
N GLU A 169 -0.51 1.90 -25.59
CA GLU A 169 -0.80 0.53 -25.17
C GLU A 169 -2.29 0.24 -25.07
N LYS A 170 -2.60 -1.04 -25.13
CA LYS A 170 -3.97 -1.56 -25.03
C LYS A 170 -4.06 -2.62 -23.96
N GLN A 171 -5.14 -2.57 -23.21
CA GLN A 171 -5.47 -3.53 -22.19
C GLN A 171 -6.94 -3.96 -22.31
N GLY A 172 -7.21 -5.27 -22.24
CA GLY A 172 -8.56 -5.78 -22.39
C GLY A 172 -9.28 -5.32 -23.67
N GLY A 173 -8.50 -4.96 -24.71
CA GLY A 173 -9.02 -4.45 -25.99
C GLY A 173 -9.32 -2.95 -26.02
N LYS A 174 -9.06 -2.22 -24.92
CA LYS A 174 -9.22 -0.77 -24.77
C LYS A 174 -7.86 -0.07 -24.75
N THR A 175 -7.84 1.20 -25.10
CA THR A 175 -6.61 2.01 -24.99
C THR A 175 -6.33 2.39 -23.55
N VAL A 176 -5.06 2.61 -23.22
CA VAL A 176 -4.63 3.17 -21.92
C VAL A 176 -4.78 4.70 -21.93
N SER A 177 -4.57 5.33 -23.08
CA SER A 177 -4.83 6.77 -23.27
C SER A 177 -6.31 7.10 -23.06
N LEU A 178 -6.58 8.29 -22.53
CA LEU A 178 -7.94 8.74 -22.18
C LEU A 178 -8.64 9.34 -23.39
N ASP A 179 -9.29 8.52 -24.17
CA ASP A 179 -9.96 8.89 -25.43
C ASP A 179 -11.49 8.88 -25.38
N GLY A 180 -12.07 8.73 -24.20
CA GLY A 180 -13.52 8.74 -23.97
C GLY A 180 -14.16 7.34 -24.02
N GLU A 181 -13.37 6.29 -24.00
CA GLU A 181 -13.89 4.92 -23.99
C GLU A 181 -14.68 4.60 -22.70
N THR A 182 -15.64 3.71 -22.81
CA THR A 182 -16.34 3.14 -21.65
C THR A 182 -15.71 1.81 -21.27
N LYS A 183 -15.33 1.69 -20.00
CA LYS A 183 -14.73 0.49 -19.38
C LYS A 183 -15.64 -0.05 -18.29
N THR A 184 -15.78 -1.37 -18.21
CA THR A 184 -16.45 -2.04 -17.08
C THR A 184 -15.54 -3.12 -16.53
N GLY A 185 -15.49 -3.24 -15.21
CA GLY A 185 -14.63 -4.20 -14.56
C GLY A 185 -15.25 -4.78 -13.30
N ASN A 186 -14.65 -5.85 -12.80
CA ASN A 186 -15.02 -6.45 -11.53
C ASN A 186 -13.79 -6.91 -10.77
N GLY A 187 -13.90 -6.85 -9.43
CA GLY A 187 -12.93 -7.37 -8.49
C GLY A 187 -13.60 -8.31 -7.49
N LEU A 188 -12.94 -9.39 -7.11
CA LEU A 188 -13.36 -10.34 -6.09
C LEU A 188 -12.20 -10.62 -5.13
N ASP A 189 -12.45 -10.52 -3.82
CA ASP A 189 -11.53 -10.97 -2.78
C ASP A 189 -12.27 -11.86 -1.80
N ILE A 190 -11.72 -13.04 -1.54
CA ILE A 190 -12.25 -14.00 -0.56
C ILE A 190 -11.10 -14.43 0.33
N ARG A 191 -11.27 -14.27 1.64
CA ARG A 191 -10.31 -14.66 2.67
C ARG A 191 -10.95 -15.60 3.66
N LEU A 192 -10.43 -16.80 3.76
CA LEU A 192 -10.81 -17.79 4.74
C LEU A 192 -9.68 -17.91 5.76
N SER A 193 -9.91 -17.44 6.98
CA SER A 193 -8.94 -17.45 8.06
C SER A 193 -9.37 -18.42 9.17
N ARG A 194 -8.42 -19.16 9.69
CA ARG A 194 -8.59 -19.99 10.90
C ARG A 194 -7.50 -19.63 11.90
N ALA A 195 -7.87 -19.32 13.13
CA ALA A 195 -6.93 -18.98 14.19
C ALA A 195 -7.23 -19.75 15.48
N ASN A 196 -6.18 -20.12 16.19
CA ASN A 196 -6.22 -20.56 17.57
C ASN A 196 -5.05 -19.88 18.34
N ASP A 197 -4.80 -20.27 19.59
CA ASP A 197 -3.83 -19.61 20.47
C ASP A 197 -2.41 -19.49 19.87
N ASN A 198 -1.99 -20.46 19.06
CA ASN A 198 -0.62 -20.54 18.58
C ASN A 198 -0.50 -20.61 17.06
N TRP A 199 -1.58 -20.95 16.35
CA TRP A 199 -1.57 -21.16 14.91
C TRP A 199 -2.65 -20.35 14.22
N SER A 200 -2.29 -19.70 13.13
CA SER A 200 -3.27 -19.13 12.19
C SER A 200 -2.94 -19.55 10.77
N SER A 201 -3.99 -19.82 10.00
CA SER A 201 -3.89 -20.15 8.57
C SER A 201 -4.88 -19.26 7.83
N THR A 202 -4.46 -18.70 6.71
CA THR A 202 -5.32 -17.90 5.85
C THR A 202 -5.15 -18.34 4.41
N LEU A 203 -6.27 -18.55 3.72
CA LEU A 203 -6.35 -18.71 2.28
C LEU A 203 -6.97 -17.44 1.71
N ILE A 204 -6.33 -16.85 0.70
CA ILE A 204 -6.81 -15.66 0.01
C ILE A 204 -6.93 -15.97 -1.47
N TYR A 205 -8.05 -15.60 -2.05
CA TYR A 205 -8.27 -15.52 -3.49
C TYR A 205 -8.61 -14.10 -3.85
N THR A 206 -7.82 -13.48 -4.72
CA THR A 206 -8.07 -12.13 -5.25
C THR A 206 -8.14 -12.21 -6.78
N GLN A 207 -9.11 -11.54 -7.37
CA GLN A 207 -9.25 -11.43 -8.82
C GLN A 207 -9.58 -9.99 -9.21
N TYR A 208 -8.92 -9.51 -10.25
CA TYR A 208 -9.25 -8.27 -10.97
C TYR A 208 -9.42 -8.58 -12.45
N SER A 209 -10.54 -8.16 -13.04
CA SER A 209 -10.71 -8.25 -14.49
C SER A 209 -9.78 -7.26 -15.22
N PRO A 210 -9.50 -7.46 -16.56
CA PRO A 210 -8.54 -6.62 -17.29
C PRO A 210 -8.85 -5.13 -17.33
N LEU A 211 -10.13 -4.75 -17.16
CA LEU A 211 -10.59 -3.36 -17.17
C LEU A 211 -11.11 -2.89 -15.80
N PHE A 212 -10.67 -3.56 -14.72
CA PHE A 212 -11.05 -3.15 -13.38
C PHE A 212 -10.20 -1.98 -12.94
N GLU A 213 -10.86 -0.86 -12.68
CA GLU A 213 -10.30 0.36 -12.13
C GLU A 213 -11.22 0.88 -11.02
N ALA A 214 -10.72 1.56 -10.00
CA ALA A 214 -11.54 2.15 -8.96
C ALA A 214 -11.45 3.68 -8.99
N PRO A 215 -12.56 4.40 -9.28
CA PRO A 215 -12.54 5.85 -9.49
C PRO A 215 -12.01 6.66 -8.29
N LEU A 216 -12.23 6.18 -7.07
CA LEU A 216 -11.73 6.75 -5.82
C LEU A 216 -10.91 5.73 -5.02
N GLY A 217 -10.33 4.73 -5.69
CA GLY A 217 -9.48 3.71 -5.10
C GLY A 217 -8.02 3.85 -5.50
N PHE A 218 -7.25 2.82 -5.16
CA PHE A 218 -5.86 2.67 -5.56
C PHE A 218 -5.66 1.26 -6.12
N ILE A 219 -6.06 1.07 -7.38
CA ILE A 219 -5.83 -0.16 -8.12
C ILE A 219 -4.69 0.13 -9.07
N ASN A 220 -3.52 -0.36 -8.75
CA ASN A 220 -2.31 -0.19 -9.57
C ASN A 220 -2.07 -1.37 -10.51
N GLN A 221 -2.67 -2.53 -10.27
CA GLN A 221 -2.60 -3.72 -11.12
C GLN A 221 -3.99 -4.30 -11.35
N ASN A 222 -4.24 -4.77 -12.56
CA ASN A 222 -5.44 -5.53 -12.92
C ASN A 222 -5.08 -6.75 -13.79
N ASP A 223 -6.05 -7.39 -14.46
CA ASP A 223 -5.85 -8.66 -15.16
C ASP A 223 -5.14 -9.72 -14.30
N LEU A 224 -5.59 -9.87 -13.06
CA LEU A 224 -4.93 -10.66 -12.04
C LEU A 224 -5.87 -11.71 -11.42
N ARG A 225 -5.36 -12.93 -11.22
CA ARG A 225 -5.85 -13.93 -10.27
C ARG A 225 -4.72 -14.31 -9.34
N SER A 226 -4.89 -14.04 -8.06
CA SER A 226 -3.90 -14.35 -7.04
C SER A 226 -4.46 -15.37 -6.04
N PHE A 227 -3.67 -16.40 -5.76
CA PHE A 227 -3.91 -17.38 -4.70
C PHE A 227 -2.79 -17.26 -3.69
N VAL A 228 -3.14 -16.93 -2.44
CA VAL A 228 -2.18 -16.84 -1.35
C VAL A 228 -2.56 -17.79 -0.23
N PHE A 229 -1.58 -18.56 0.22
CA PHE A 229 -1.67 -19.33 1.44
C PHE A 229 -0.70 -18.78 2.45
N HIS A 230 -1.20 -18.38 3.61
CA HIS A 230 -0.39 -17.88 4.72
C HIS A 230 -0.58 -18.78 5.95
N GLN A 231 0.54 -19.21 6.55
CA GLN A 231 0.58 -19.98 7.78
C GLN A 231 1.48 -19.30 8.80
N GLN A 232 0.96 -19.05 10.00
CA GLN A 232 1.74 -18.48 11.10
C GLN A 232 1.73 -19.42 12.32
N HIS A 233 2.88 -19.51 12.97
CA HIS A 233 3.02 -20.09 14.31
C HIS A 233 3.57 -19.03 15.27
N VAL A 234 2.93 -18.94 16.44
CA VAL A 234 3.30 -17.97 17.49
C VAL A 234 3.61 -18.72 18.78
N ARG A 235 4.66 -18.31 19.48
CA ARG A 235 5.05 -18.88 20.77
C ARG A 235 5.41 -17.79 21.77
N TYR A 236 4.84 -17.90 22.97
CA TYR A 236 5.17 -17.11 24.14
C TYR A 236 5.87 -18.01 25.17
N PRO A 237 7.21 -17.90 25.38
CA PRO A 237 7.89 -18.68 26.39
C PRO A 237 7.34 -18.43 27.78
N LYS A 238 6.99 -19.50 28.49
CA LYS A 238 6.39 -19.42 29.85
C LYS A 238 7.41 -19.00 30.93
N SER A 239 8.71 -19.29 30.72
CA SER A 239 9.75 -18.99 31.69
C SER A 239 10.07 -17.49 31.71
N THR A 240 10.05 -16.90 32.90
CA THR A 240 10.50 -15.51 33.12
C THR A 240 12.00 -15.31 32.93
N SER A 241 12.80 -16.39 32.95
CA SER A 241 14.24 -16.36 32.67
C SER A 241 14.57 -16.48 31.18
N SER A 242 13.60 -16.77 30.31
CA SER A 242 13.81 -16.84 28.87
C SER A 242 14.28 -15.46 28.35
N LEU A 243 15.30 -15.43 27.50
CA LEU A 243 15.72 -14.21 26.80
C LEU A 243 14.70 -13.78 25.72
N ILE A 244 13.92 -14.72 25.22
CA ILE A 244 12.88 -14.48 24.21
C ILE A 244 11.55 -14.26 24.92
N GLN A 245 10.83 -13.20 24.57
CA GLN A 245 9.46 -12.90 25.02
C GLN A 245 8.41 -13.40 24.05
N TYR A 246 8.72 -13.35 22.78
CA TYR A 246 7.82 -13.70 21.69
C TYR A 246 8.61 -14.21 20.51
N PHE A 247 8.08 -15.23 19.86
CA PHE A 247 8.58 -15.77 18.60
C PHE A 247 7.42 -16.00 17.65
N SER A 248 7.55 -15.60 16.39
CA SER A 248 6.65 -16.06 15.31
C SER A 248 7.46 -16.58 14.14
N ALA A 249 6.95 -17.64 13.52
CA ALA A 249 7.39 -18.13 12.22
C ALA A 249 6.21 -18.06 11.25
N ASN A 250 6.47 -17.59 10.04
CA ASN A 250 5.48 -17.46 8.99
C ASN A 250 5.98 -18.20 7.75
N LEU A 251 5.04 -18.76 7.02
CA LEU A 251 5.24 -19.33 5.69
C LEU A 251 4.13 -18.79 4.79
N GLU A 252 4.49 -18.18 3.68
CA GLU A 252 3.55 -17.73 2.67
C GLU A 252 3.87 -18.33 1.33
N GLY A 253 2.87 -18.72 0.57
CA GLY A 253 2.99 -19.17 -0.81
C GLY A 253 2.06 -18.35 -1.69
N VAL A 254 2.56 -17.88 -2.83
CA VAL A 254 1.84 -17.02 -3.78
C VAL A 254 1.87 -17.62 -5.18
N LEU A 255 0.70 -17.64 -5.83
CA LEU A 255 0.53 -18.03 -7.24
C LEU A 255 -0.32 -16.98 -7.94
N ASN A 256 0.25 -16.29 -8.93
CA ASN A 256 -0.45 -15.30 -9.73
C ASN A 256 -0.59 -15.75 -11.18
N TYR A 257 -1.76 -15.50 -11.74
CA TYR A 257 -2.11 -15.72 -13.13
C TYR A 257 -2.83 -14.48 -13.67
N ASN A 258 -2.74 -14.22 -14.97
CA ASN A 258 -3.69 -13.31 -15.58
C ASN A 258 -5.05 -14.02 -15.84
N ILE A 259 -6.07 -13.27 -16.28
CA ILE A 259 -7.41 -13.82 -16.52
C ILE A 259 -7.42 -14.83 -17.66
N ALA A 260 -6.53 -14.70 -18.64
CA ALA A 260 -6.34 -15.65 -19.71
C ALA A 260 -5.70 -16.98 -19.26
N GLY A 261 -5.15 -17.03 -18.04
CA GLY A 261 -4.54 -18.25 -17.46
C GLY A 261 -3.03 -18.33 -17.63
N THR A 262 -2.36 -17.27 -18.10
CA THR A 262 -0.90 -17.20 -18.13
C THR A 262 -0.37 -17.02 -16.71
N GLN A 263 0.55 -17.88 -16.28
CA GLN A 263 1.18 -17.73 -14.98
C GLN A 263 2.14 -16.54 -14.99
N LYS A 264 1.95 -15.65 -14.01
CA LYS A 264 2.72 -14.41 -13.86
C LYS A 264 3.77 -14.52 -12.76
N PHE A 265 3.42 -15.18 -11.66
CA PHE A 265 4.30 -15.32 -10.51
C PHE A 265 4.05 -16.63 -9.76
N ALA A 266 5.12 -17.22 -9.23
CA ALA A 266 5.07 -18.28 -8.24
C ALA A 266 6.22 -18.11 -7.26
N GLY A 267 5.93 -17.99 -5.98
CA GLY A 267 6.94 -17.79 -4.94
C GLY A 267 6.53 -18.35 -3.58
N ILE A 268 7.51 -18.45 -2.71
CA ILE A 268 7.35 -18.81 -1.31
C ILE A 268 8.24 -17.92 -0.46
N GLU A 269 7.67 -17.40 0.63
CA GLU A 269 8.37 -16.64 1.67
C GLU A 269 8.38 -17.44 2.98
N ALA A 270 9.51 -17.46 3.65
CA ALA A 270 9.65 -17.96 5.01
C ALA A 270 10.22 -16.85 5.89
N SER A 271 9.46 -16.41 6.89
CA SER A 271 9.92 -15.34 7.77
C SER A 271 9.79 -15.69 9.25
N SER A 272 10.59 -15.04 10.08
CA SER A 272 10.45 -15.13 11.52
C SER A 272 10.68 -13.78 12.20
N ARG A 273 10.01 -13.58 13.32
CA ARG A 273 10.18 -12.43 14.19
C ARG A 273 10.42 -12.88 15.62
N ILE A 274 11.45 -12.33 16.24
CA ILE A 274 11.84 -12.57 17.63
C ILE A 274 11.77 -11.27 18.41
N VAL A 275 11.04 -11.25 19.49
CA VAL A 275 11.06 -10.18 20.47
C VAL A 275 11.87 -10.64 21.68
N TRP A 276 13.02 -10.02 21.86
CA TRP A 276 13.93 -10.30 22.94
C TRP A 276 13.59 -9.44 24.17
N ARG A 277 14.04 -9.85 25.32
CA ARG A 277 14.04 -8.94 26.49
C ARG A 277 14.92 -7.72 26.21
N LYS A 278 14.69 -6.65 26.99
CA LYS A 278 15.39 -5.36 26.85
C LYS A 278 15.07 -4.61 25.54
N ASN A 279 13.83 -4.78 25.06
CA ASN A 279 13.29 -4.02 23.93
C ASN A 279 14.08 -4.18 22.60
N PHE A 280 14.67 -5.34 22.38
CA PHE A 280 15.30 -5.68 21.14
C PHE A 280 14.38 -6.58 20.29
N ARG A 281 14.29 -6.34 19.00
CA ARG A 281 13.47 -7.10 18.03
C ARG A 281 14.32 -7.42 16.82
N THR A 282 14.20 -8.66 16.32
CA THR A 282 14.87 -9.13 15.12
C THR A 282 13.84 -9.78 14.21
N GLY A 283 13.90 -9.54 12.91
CA GLY A 283 13.22 -10.31 11.89
C GLY A 283 14.19 -10.80 10.84
N VAL A 284 13.93 -11.97 10.31
CA VAL A 284 14.62 -12.54 9.16
C VAL A 284 13.59 -13.06 8.18
N GLU A 285 13.91 -13.00 6.89
CA GLU A 285 13.04 -13.40 5.79
C GLU A 285 13.87 -14.02 4.69
N LEU A 286 13.35 -15.05 4.07
CA LEU A 286 13.92 -15.73 2.93
C LEU A 286 12.83 -15.91 1.89
N ASP A 287 13.01 -15.28 0.75
CA ASP A 287 12.15 -15.37 -0.41
C ASP A 287 12.75 -16.30 -1.45
N TYR A 288 11.91 -17.14 -2.04
CA TYR A 288 12.27 -17.96 -3.17
C TYR A 288 11.22 -17.82 -4.27
N THR A 289 11.63 -17.21 -5.37
CA THR A 289 10.81 -17.07 -6.57
C THR A 289 11.08 -18.23 -7.52
N PHE A 290 10.06 -19.09 -7.72
CA PHE A 290 10.11 -20.18 -8.67
C PHE A 290 10.10 -19.68 -10.11
N MET A 291 9.26 -18.67 -10.35
CA MET A 291 9.15 -17.98 -11.65
C MET A 291 8.43 -16.65 -11.51
N GLU A 292 8.83 -15.72 -12.34
CA GLU A 292 8.18 -14.45 -12.58
C GLU A 292 8.17 -14.14 -14.08
N ASN A 293 7.04 -13.72 -14.61
CA ASN A 293 6.85 -13.41 -16.03
C ASN A 293 6.51 -11.92 -16.17
N TYR A 294 7.43 -11.16 -16.69
CA TYR A 294 7.28 -9.75 -17.03
C TYR A 294 7.46 -9.56 -18.53
N GLU A 295 6.45 -9.04 -19.23
CA GLU A 295 6.46 -8.78 -20.68
C GLU A 295 6.93 -9.97 -21.55
N GLY A 296 6.66 -11.22 -21.08
CA GLY A 296 7.08 -12.44 -21.76
C GLY A 296 8.49 -12.94 -21.39
N PHE A 297 9.32 -12.14 -20.70
CA PHE A 297 10.53 -12.62 -20.06
C PHE A 297 10.18 -13.46 -18.83
N ILE A 298 10.77 -14.64 -18.72
CA ILE A 298 10.52 -15.56 -17.60
C ILE A 298 11.78 -15.72 -16.77
N GLY A 299 11.86 -14.94 -15.67
CA GLY A 299 12.84 -15.14 -14.61
C GLY A 299 12.55 -16.42 -13.82
N LYS A 300 13.56 -17.18 -13.43
CA LYS A 300 13.38 -18.44 -12.68
C LYS A 300 14.44 -18.64 -11.61
N ARG A 301 13.97 -19.12 -10.42
CA ARG A 301 14.80 -19.66 -9.34
C ARG A 301 15.78 -18.65 -8.79
N PHE A 302 15.27 -17.53 -8.35
CA PHE A 302 16.05 -16.53 -7.65
C PHE A 302 15.59 -16.37 -6.20
N THR A 303 16.49 -15.90 -5.36
CA THR A 303 16.30 -15.82 -3.91
C THR A 303 16.70 -14.45 -3.39
N GLU A 304 16.00 -14.01 -2.35
CA GLU A 304 16.38 -12.88 -1.56
C GLU A 304 16.41 -13.24 -0.08
N PHE A 305 17.38 -12.72 0.66
CA PHE A 305 17.46 -12.81 2.11
C PHE A 305 17.43 -11.43 2.72
N SER A 306 16.51 -11.23 3.64
CA SER A 306 16.33 -9.96 4.38
C SER A 306 16.51 -10.15 5.88
N MET A 307 17.08 -9.17 6.54
CA MET A 307 17.18 -9.09 7.99
C MET A 307 16.94 -7.67 8.48
N TRP A 308 16.16 -7.53 9.53
CA TRP A 308 16.00 -6.26 10.20
C TRP A 308 16.12 -6.39 11.71
N ASN A 309 16.57 -5.30 12.35
CA ASN A 309 16.70 -5.19 13.79
C ASN A 309 16.14 -3.86 14.26
N ASN A 310 15.53 -3.86 15.45
CA ASN A 310 15.11 -2.65 16.14
C ASN A 310 15.45 -2.77 17.62
N TYR A 311 16.06 -1.72 18.16
CA TYR A 311 16.46 -1.62 19.54
C TYR A 311 16.00 -0.31 20.17
N ASN A 312 15.27 -0.43 21.27
CA ASN A 312 14.78 0.71 22.05
C ASN A 312 15.45 0.68 23.44
N PRO A 313 16.70 1.22 23.58
CA PRO A 313 17.42 1.19 24.86
C PRO A 313 16.75 2.01 25.96
N SER A 314 15.99 3.03 25.58
CA SER A 314 15.22 3.89 26.47
C SER A 314 13.98 4.42 25.75
N GLU A 315 13.11 5.14 26.47
CA GLU A 315 11.98 5.86 25.88
C GLU A 315 12.44 7.00 24.95
N ALA A 316 13.63 7.54 25.20
CA ALA A 316 14.20 8.63 24.42
C ALA A 316 14.86 8.18 23.11
N VAL A 317 15.19 6.90 22.96
CA VAL A 317 16.01 6.40 21.83
C VAL A 317 15.40 5.16 21.23
N SER A 318 15.17 5.20 19.91
CA SER A 318 14.87 4.04 19.08
C SER A 318 15.82 4.02 17.89
N ILE A 319 16.47 2.89 17.64
CA ILE A 319 17.37 2.67 16.51
C ILE A 319 17.02 1.36 15.82
N GLY A 320 17.08 1.35 14.49
CA GLY A 320 16.93 0.14 13.70
C GLY A 320 17.78 0.16 12.45
N ALA A 321 18.03 -1.02 11.93
CA ALA A 321 18.73 -1.22 10.68
C ALA A 321 18.12 -2.44 9.96
N PHE A 322 18.23 -2.43 8.65
CA PHE A 322 17.86 -3.56 7.81
C PHE A 322 18.85 -3.71 6.67
N PHE A 323 18.93 -4.89 6.12
CA PHE A 323 19.53 -5.15 4.82
C PHE A 323 18.79 -6.30 4.13
N SER A 324 18.87 -6.29 2.80
CA SER A 324 18.41 -7.34 1.92
C SER A 324 19.48 -7.59 0.88
N VAL A 325 19.72 -8.86 0.54
CA VAL A 325 20.66 -9.28 -0.48
C VAL A 325 20.09 -10.47 -1.22
N GLY A 326 20.17 -10.43 -2.53
CA GLY A 326 19.63 -11.50 -3.34
C GLY A 326 19.66 -11.20 -4.83
N GLU A 327 18.66 -11.70 -5.48
CA GLU A 327 18.43 -11.53 -6.90
C GLU A 327 17.01 -11.02 -7.10
N GLU A 328 16.81 -10.09 -8.04
CA GLU A 328 15.50 -9.59 -8.42
C GLU A 328 15.42 -9.36 -9.92
N LEU A 329 14.20 -9.19 -10.43
CA LEU A 329 13.97 -8.86 -11.83
C LEU A 329 14.25 -7.37 -12.07
N TRP A 330 15.02 -7.05 -13.10
CA TRP A 330 15.10 -5.71 -13.68
C TRP A 330 13.93 -5.54 -14.64
N TYR A 331 13.03 -4.60 -14.30
CA TYR A 331 11.80 -4.34 -15.06
C TYR A 331 12.03 -3.32 -16.18
N ASP A 332 12.84 -3.70 -17.15
CA ASP A 332 13.01 -2.94 -18.39
C ASP A 332 12.15 -3.58 -19.48
N GLU A 333 11.37 -2.78 -20.21
CA GLU A 333 10.46 -3.30 -21.24
C GLU A 333 11.21 -3.91 -22.43
N ASP A 334 12.38 -3.34 -22.76
CA ASP A 334 13.17 -3.76 -23.92
C ASP A 334 14.20 -4.86 -23.59
N ASP A 335 14.74 -4.86 -22.35
CA ASP A 335 15.80 -5.81 -21.93
C ASP A 335 15.64 -6.25 -20.46
N PRO A 336 14.53 -6.93 -20.13
CA PRO A 336 14.31 -7.46 -18.79
C PRO A 336 15.32 -8.54 -18.43
N ALA A 337 15.85 -8.52 -17.20
CA ALA A 337 16.90 -9.42 -16.77
C ALA A 337 16.82 -9.75 -15.26
N ILE A 338 17.49 -10.80 -14.81
CA ILE A 338 17.71 -11.02 -13.38
C ILE A 338 19.03 -10.37 -12.99
N GLY A 339 18.99 -9.53 -11.95
CA GLY A 339 20.14 -8.85 -11.39
C GLY A 339 20.46 -9.25 -9.96
N ASP A 340 21.67 -8.94 -9.50
CA ASP A 340 22.09 -9.06 -8.10
C ASP A 340 21.68 -7.79 -7.35
N SER A 341 20.79 -7.92 -6.37
CA SER A 341 20.23 -6.81 -5.58
C SER A 341 20.92 -6.69 -4.22
N PHE A 342 21.05 -5.46 -3.75
CA PHE A 342 21.46 -5.13 -2.39
C PHE A 342 20.74 -3.87 -1.91
N TYR A 343 19.97 -4.01 -0.84
CA TYR A 343 19.34 -2.91 -0.13
C TYR A 343 19.81 -2.88 1.32
N ALA A 344 20.00 -1.70 1.85
CA ALA A 344 20.32 -1.51 3.26
C ALA A 344 19.77 -0.19 3.78
N GLY A 345 19.51 -0.12 5.08
CA GLY A 345 19.07 1.15 5.64
C GLY A 345 19.10 1.16 7.16
N SER A 346 18.92 2.35 7.68
CA SER A 346 18.80 2.60 9.12
C SER A 346 17.73 3.63 9.40
N PHE A 347 17.12 3.52 10.56
CA PHE A 347 16.19 4.52 11.08
C PHE A 347 16.45 4.77 12.55
N SER A 348 16.28 6.01 12.97
CA SER A 348 16.44 6.39 14.37
C SER A 348 15.38 7.40 14.77
N THR A 349 15.01 7.35 16.06
CA THR A 349 14.24 8.40 16.73
C THR A 349 14.98 8.76 18.00
N PHE A 350 15.22 10.05 18.19
CA PHE A 350 15.82 10.62 19.38
C PHE A 350 14.88 11.67 19.96
N GLN A 351 14.38 11.43 21.17
CA GLN A 351 13.45 12.31 21.89
C GLN A 351 13.93 12.48 23.34
N PRO A 352 14.95 13.35 23.58
CA PRO A 352 15.56 13.50 24.92
C PRO A 352 14.63 14.11 25.96
N ASN A 353 13.59 14.81 25.52
CA ASN A 353 12.55 15.41 26.35
C ASN A 353 11.24 15.53 25.54
N SER A 354 10.19 16.07 26.18
CA SER A 354 8.88 16.26 25.55
C SER A 354 8.88 17.27 24.38
N ASN A 355 9.88 18.13 24.33
CA ASN A 355 9.91 19.27 23.41
C ASN A 355 10.65 18.98 22.10
N LEU A 356 11.65 18.10 22.11
CA LEU A 356 12.48 17.82 20.94
C LEU A 356 12.31 16.37 20.48
N ARG A 357 11.99 16.20 19.19
CA ARG A 357 11.98 14.90 18.52
C ARG A 357 12.70 14.98 17.20
N ILE A 358 13.70 14.14 17.02
CA ILE A 358 14.47 13.99 15.78
C ILE A 358 14.24 12.58 15.25
N ARG A 359 13.85 12.47 13.98
CA ARG A 359 13.78 11.21 13.26
C ARG A 359 14.72 11.27 12.06
N THR A 360 15.49 10.22 11.85
CA THR A 360 16.35 10.08 10.68
C THR A 360 16.13 8.73 10.04
N THR A 361 16.04 8.69 8.71
CA THR A 361 15.95 7.47 7.92
C THR A 361 16.94 7.58 6.78
N ILE A 362 17.72 6.52 6.55
CA ILE A 362 18.62 6.38 5.40
C ILE A 362 18.28 5.05 4.73
N ARG A 363 18.11 5.05 3.43
CA ARG A 363 17.87 3.87 2.60
C ARG A 363 18.83 3.90 1.42
N TYR A 364 19.49 2.80 1.17
CA TYR A 364 20.37 2.59 0.04
C TYR A 364 19.84 1.42 -0.79
N GLY A 365 19.91 1.52 -2.10
CA GLY A 365 19.55 0.47 -3.04
C GLY A 365 20.51 0.41 -4.22
N GLN A 366 20.81 -0.78 -4.68
CA GLN A 366 21.48 -1.03 -5.94
C GLN A 366 21.00 -2.32 -6.57
N LEU A 367 21.00 -2.36 -7.91
CA LEU A 367 20.80 -3.53 -8.73
C LEU A 367 21.91 -3.59 -9.79
N ARG A 368 22.48 -4.77 -10.00
CA ARG A 368 23.56 -5.03 -10.95
C ARG A 368 23.20 -6.16 -11.88
N ASN A 369 23.62 -6.06 -13.12
CA ASN A 369 23.57 -7.16 -14.05
C ASN A 369 24.38 -8.35 -13.50
N LYS A 370 23.77 -9.52 -13.47
CA LYS A 370 24.38 -10.72 -12.89
C LYS A 370 25.62 -11.21 -13.69
N ASN A 371 25.68 -10.94 -15.00
CA ASN A 371 26.72 -11.47 -15.88
C ASN A 371 27.99 -10.62 -15.89
N ASP A 372 27.85 -9.29 -16.05
CA ASP A 372 28.97 -8.37 -16.22
C ASP A 372 29.14 -7.38 -15.07
N GLN A 373 28.25 -7.44 -14.07
CA GLN A 373 28.24 -6.58 -12.88
C GLN A 373 28.07 -5.08 -13.18
N SER A 374 27.63 -4.74 -14.40
CA SER A 374 27.21 -3.37 -14.72
C SER A 374 26.03 -2.94 -13.85
N LEU A 375 25.94 -1.65 -13.58
CA LEU A 375 24.87 -1.11 -12.75
C LEU A 375 23.61 -0.86 -13.59
N TYR A 376 22.49 -1.40 -13.15
CA TYR A 376 21.17 -0.94 -13.58
C TYR A 376 20.82 0.35 -12.83
N PHE A 377 20.90 0.34 -11.49
CA PHE A 377 20.75 1.56 -10.68
C PHE A 377 21.56 1.45 -9.37
N LYS A 378 21.80 2.61 -8.76
CA LYS A 378 22.42 2.74 -7.44
C LYS A 378 22.13 4.14 -6.89
N GLY A 379 21.65 4.21 -5.64
CA GLY A 379 21.44 5.47 -4.98
C GLY A 379 21.10 5.31 -3.51
N TYR A 380 20.77 6.43 -2.84
CA TYR A 380 20.29 6.45 -1.48
C TYR A 380 19.30 7.60 -1.25
N LEU A 381 18.40 7.38 -0.30
CA LEU A 381 17.49 8.38 0.23
C LEU A 381 17.88 8.65 1.69
N ALA A 382 18.07 9.92 2.04
CA ALA A 382 18.38 10.33 3.41
C ALA A 382 17.39 11.40 3.85
N ARG A 383 16.57 11.10 4.86
CA ARG A 383 15.57 12.02 5.40
C ARG A 383 15.79 12.26 6.88
N SER A 384 15.68 13.52 7.29
CA SER A 384 15.65 13.93 8.70
C SER A 384 14.45 14.82 8.96
N THR A 385 13.74 14.55 10.05
CA THR A 385 12.63 15.38 10.54
C THR A 385 12.94 15.83 11.97
N ILE A 386 12.98 17.12 12.19
CA ILE A 386 13.18 17.74 13.48
C ILE A 386 11.88 18.44 13.87
N ASN A 387 11.28 18.04 15.00
CA ASN A 387 10.14 18.72 15.60
C ASN A 387 10.56 19.28 16.94
N TYR A 388 10.35 20.58 17.15
CA TYR A 388 10.63 21.25 18.40
C TYR A 388 9.39 22.02 18.87
N GLN A 389 8.90 21.68 20.06
CA GLN A 389 7.77 22.34 20.71
C GLN A 389 8.28 23.37 21.69
N PHE A 390 8.14 24.66 21.39
CA PHE A 390 8.55 25.75 22.30
C PHE A 390 7.59 25.85 23.49
N ASN A 391 6.29 25.76 23.23
CA ASN A 391 5.22 25.76 24.23
C ASN A 391 3.94 25.17 23.60
N ASN A 392 2.80 25.20 24.29
CA ASN A 392 1.55 24.61 23.82
C ASN A 392 0.99 25.27 22.53
N ASN A 393 1.46 26.48 22.19
CA ASN A 393 0.93 27.27 21.07
C ASN A 393 1.98 27.55 19.98
N LEU A 394 3.22 27.09 20.15
CA LEU A 394 4.28 27.37 19.20
C LEU A 394 5.17 26.13 19.00
N SER A 395 5.23 25.65 17.77
CA SER A 395 6.09 24.55 17.35
C SER A 395 6.87 24.89 16.10
N PHE A 396 8.02 24.25 15.93
CA PHE A 396 8.85 24.30 14.74
C PHE A 396 9.04 22.90 14.19
N ARG A 397 8.91 22.75 12.87
CA ARG A 397 9.21 21.52 12.14
C ARG A 397 10.16 21.82 11.00
N LEU A 398 11.22 21.01 10.88
CA LEU A 398 12.11 21.00 9.72
C LEU A 398 12.14 19.58 9.15
N ILE A 399 11.87 19.45 7.86
CA ILE A 399 12.08 18.24 7.08
C ILE A 399 13.19 18.54 6.08
N SER A 400 14.20 17.67 6.01
CA SER A 400 15.26 17.69 5.02
C SER A 400 15.37 16.29 4.42
N GLU A 401 15.30 16.18 3.10
CA GLU A 401 15.41 14.92 2.37
C GLU A 401 16.33 15.11 1.17
N TYR A 402 17.28 14.20 1.00
CA TYR A 402 18.13 14.13 -0.18
C TYR A 402 17.91 12.81 -0.89
N ASN A 403 17.56 12.89 -2.17
CA ASN A 403 17.40 11.76 -3.09
C ASN A 403 18.63 11.71 -4.01
N ALA A 404 19.52 10.73 -3.81
CA ALA A 404 20.70 10.53 -4.64
C ALA A 404 20.43 9.77 -5.95
N PHE A 405 19.21 9.27 -6.19
CA PHE A 405 18.82 8.70 -7.48
C PHE A 405 18.59 9.82 -8.50
N ASP A 406 17.96 10.93 -8.08
CA ASP A 406 17.57 12.07 -8.92
C ASP A 406 18.45 13.32 -8.68
N ASP A 407 19.39 13.26 -7.72
CA ASP A 407 20.20 14.38 -7.23
C ASP A 407 19.37 15.56 -6.73
N GLU A 408 18.28 15.27 -6.01
CA GLU A 408 17.34 16.26 -5.50
C GLU A 408 17.47 16.48 -4.00
N LEU A 409 17.42 17.74 -3.58
CA LEU A 409 17.36 18.15 -2.17
C LEU A 409 16.02 18.84 -1.90
N PHE A 410 15.19 18.22 -1.06
CA PHE A 410 13.95 18.80 -0.55
C PHE A 410 14.16 19.33 0.88
N MET A 411 13.71 20.57 1.13
CA MET A 411 13.68 21.13 2.48
C MET A 411 12.35 21.84 2.73
N HIS A 412 11.70 21.53 3.84
CA HIS A 412 10.47 22.17 4.25
C HIS A 412 10.57 22.55 5.74
N ALA A 413 10.37 23.85 6.03
CA ALA A 413 10.31 24.36 7.38
C ALA A 413 8.93 24.96 7.66
N ALA A 414 8.34 24.64 8.80
CA ALA A 414 7.05 25.15 9.24
C ALA A 414 7.11 25.61 10.70
N ILE A 415 6.42 26.71 10.99
CA ILE A 415 6.15 27.21 12.34
C ILE A 415 4.63 27.22 12.53
N ALA A 416 4.14 26.62 13.57
CA ALA A 416 2.71 26.49 13.87
C ALA A 416 2.39 26.84 15.31
#